data_127daaeba4ae6f6a52ae5036698de9d6
#
_entry.id   127daaeba4ae6f6a52ae5036698de9d6
#
_cell.length_a   1.000
_cell.length_b   1.000
_cell.length_c   1.000
_cell.angle_alpha   90.00
_cell.angle_beta   90.00
_cell.angle_gamma   90.00
#
_symmetry.space_group_name_H-M   'P 1'
#
loop_
_entity.id
_entity.type
_entity.pdbx_description
1 polymer ?
#
loop_
_entity_poly.entity_id
_entity_poly.type
_entity_poly.pdbx_seq_one_letter_code
_entity_poly.pdbx_strand_id
1 'polypeptide(L)'
;MTSESCIARSGPKLRSAPWLWLACAAAVVFQGCGRGIASDGADNPNDSEVAPIAAPEPLPDPPPPAIPSAELGSQLFARHCAACHGERGDGKGLAAAFLFPKPRNLRAPSLRLVSTDNNVPTREDLHAVLLRGMPGSAMPPWAHLAEQERAALVEEVLRIRREGIKESYIQRLKEEEELTDDEIAADDVQLEINEYVNEFTTPGQSTTVPAASSPTAESIARGKEAYVKFACVSCHGETGRGDGVQEMFDEDKSPTRPRDFTLGIFKGNHDPASLYRRIAYGMPGTPMPSSSAMTPEELMDLAHYIRSLSTEEQRQAAILRRTTVVAQRVKTLPPSEGDEDWAAFEPVQVRTTPLWWRDDAAFLLSVQAVHDGSTIAFRLTWNDESADYHASRTESFEDGVALELYRGPAEPFLGMGDQSSPVDVWFWDADRQIGYAADDAEYPNKVVDVFPFSEATVESADLNRRGARMADQPDISLPARAAGNLIVPTGSDESGGTALHAAGPRTATFRVPQSQIVRARGDWSDGRWSVVMTRPLSIESPTDGIVLEPGGRASVAFAVWDGSHHDRNGQKSVTIWQDLQVEE
;
A
#
# COMPACT_ATOMS: atom_id res chain seq x y z
N MET A 1 -14.69 -53.04 20.81
CA MET A 1 -14.03 -54.19 20.15
C MET A 1 -13.17 -53.62 19.06
N THR A 2 -11.86 -53.66 19.34
CA THR A 2 -10.68 -53.87 18.48
C THR A 2 -10.44 -52.84 17.39
N SER A 3 -9.28 -52.29 17.17
CA SER A 3 -7.92 -52.38 17.77
C SER A 3 -7.03 -51.34 17.08
N GLU A 4 -6.11 -50.85 17.87
CA GLU A 4 -4.94 -50.03 17.56
C GLU A 4 -4.16 -50.40 16.28
N SER A 5 -3.55 -49.40 15.65
CA SER A 5 -2.15 -49.52 15.22
C SER A 5 -1.44 -48.18 15.10
N CYS A 6 -0.52 -47.92 16.01
CA CYS A 6 0.56 -46.95 15.94
C CYS A 6 1.54 -47.31 14.82
N ILE A 7 1.91 -46.34 13.98
CA ILE A 7 3.13 -46.39 13.17
C ILE A 7 3.98 -45.17 13.49
N ALA A 8 5.07 -45.42 14.21
CA ALA A 8 6.16 -44.47 14.43
C ALA A 8 6.99 -44.32 13.14
N ARG A 9 7.25 -43.11 12.69
CA ARG A 9 8.27 -42.81 11.67
C ARG A 9 9.42 -42.05 12.28
N SER A 10 10.58 -42.68 12.24
CA SER A 10 11.89 -42.18 12.64
C SER A 10 12.37 -41.06 11.71
N GLY A 11 12.80 -39.91 12.27
CA GLY A 11 13.47 -38.83 11.56
C GLY A 11 14.98 -39.07 11.42
N PRO A 12 15.63 -38.47 10.43
CA PRO A 12 17.06 -38.63 10.22
C PRO A 12 17.89 -37.73 11.14
N LYS A 13 19.00 -38.32 11.62
CA LYS A 13 20.01 -37.68 12.47
C LYS A 13 20.84 -36.66 11.68
N LEU A 14 20.90 -35.44 12.16
CA LEU A 14 21.87 -34.43 11.73
C LEU A 14 23.27 -34.72 12.30
N ARG A 15 24.25 -34.81 11.41
CA ARG A 15 25.67 -34.88 11.76
C ARG A 15 26.22 -33.46 11.95
N SER A 16 26.83 -33.24 13.08
CA SER A 16 27.60 -32.02 13.41
C SER A 16 28.98 -32.06 12.75
N ALA A 17 29.38 -30.98 12.09
CA ALA A 17 30.75 -30.72 11.65
C ALA A 17 31.30 -29.47 12.36
N PRO A 18 32.57 -29.47 12.79
CA PRO A 18 33.13 -28.38 13.56
C PRO A 18 33.69 -27.28 12.66
N TRP A 19 33.46 -26.03 13.05
CA TRP A 19 34.02 -24.84 12.40
C TRP A 19 35.36 -24.48 13.03
N LEU A 20 36.41 -24.46 12.19
CA LEU A 20 37.71 -23.88 12.52
C LEU A 20 37.66 -22.36 12.33
N TRP A 21 38.09 -21.65 13.36
CA TRP A 21 38.37 -20.22 13.31
C TRP A 21 39.78 -20.01 12.73
N LEU A 22 39.91 -19.15 11.73
CA LEU A 22 41.17 -18.54 11.33
C LEU A 22 41.02 -17.02 11.44
N ALA A 23 41.69 -16.47 12.44
CA ALA A 23 41.90 -15.04 12.61
C ALA A 23 43.17 -14.62 11.85
N CYS A 24 43.05 -13.65 10.94
CA CYS A 24 44.21 -12.92 10.41
C CYS A 24 44.08 -11.45 10.81
N ALA A 25 44.91 -11.04 11.75
CA ALA A 25 45.18 -9.65 12.06
C ALA A 25 46.32 -9.15 11.16
N ALA A 26 46.12 -8.05 10.46
CA ALA A 26 47.17 -7.29 9.80
C ALA A 26 47.14 -5.85 10.33
N ALA A 27 48.08 -5.53 11.17
CA ALA A 27 48.35 -4.17 11.60
C ALA A 27 49.33 -3.52 10.61
N VAL A 28 48.99 -2.34 10.10
CA VAL A 28 49.93 -1.50 9.36
C VAL A 28 50.20 -0.24 10.19
N VAL A 29 51.42 -0.12 10.65
CA VAL A 29 51.93 1.06 11.34
C VAL A 29 52.56 1.98 10.30
N PHE A 30 52.13 3.25 10.25
CA PHE A 30 52.86 4.31 9.56
C PHE A 30 53.43 5.29 10.59
N GLN A 31 54.74 5.32 10.71
CA GLN A 31 55.50 6.37 11.41
C GLN A 31 55.77 7.51 10.44
N GLY A 32 55.35 8.72 10.81
CA GLY A 32 55.75 9.95 10.15
C GLY A 32 56.97 10.58 10.82
N CYS A 33 57.96 10.99 10.02
CA CYS A 33 59.02 11.87 10.45
C CYS A 33 58.78 13.28 9.94
N GLY A 34 58.66 14.21 10.87
CA GLY A 34 58.75 15.65 10.58
C GLY A 34 60.18 16.16 10.53
N ARG A 35 60.42 17.17 9.73
CA ARG A 35 61.48 18.14 9.91
C ARG A 35 61.06 19.51 9.37
N GLY A 36 61.04 20.48 10.27
CA GLY A 36 60.89 21.89 9.93
C GLY A 36 62.19 22.49 9.49
N ILE A 37 62.13 23.48 8.64
CA ILE A 37 63.18 24.47 8.41
C ILE A 37 62.54 25.84 8.36
N ALA A 38 62.93 26.71 9.26
CA ALA A 38 62.68 28.13 9.23
C ALA A 38 63.71 28.85 8.34
N SER A 39 63.27 29.88 7.60
CA SER A 39 64.19 30.93 7.13
C SER A 39 63.40 32.24 6.95
N ASP A 40 64.07 33.26 7.53
CA ASP A 40 63.66 34.64 7.61
C ASP A 40 63.64 35.38 6.26
N GLY A 41 62.79 36.39 6.20
CA GLY A 41 63.14 37.75 5.78
C GLY A 41 63.14 38.14 4.31
N ALA A 42 62.22 39.01 3.91
CA ALA A 42 62.50 40.37 3.46
C ALA A 42 61.26 40.95 2.72
N ASP A 43 60.82 42.09 3.21
CA ASP A 43 59.77 42.94 2.59
C ASP A 43 60.20 43.41 1.21
N ASN A 44 59.20 43.36 0.27
CA ASN A 44 59.25 44.12 -0.96
C ASN A 44 57.87 44.74 -1.24
N PRO A 45 57.71 46.07 -1.25
CA PRO A 45 56.43 46.74 -1.43
C PRO A 45 56.19 47.01 -2.92
N ASN A 46 55.55 46.11 -3.66
CA ASN A 46 54.88 46.40 -4.92
C ASN A 46 54.17 45.14 -5.47
N ASP A 47 53.11 44.74 -4.85
CA ASP A 47 52.18 43.81 -5.47
C ASP A 47 50.78 44.41 -5.49
N SER A 48 50.43 44.87 -6.66
CA SER A 48 49.04 45.16 -7.03
C SER A 48 48.22 43.90 -6.99
N GLU A 49 47.22 43.88 -6.11
CA GLU A 49 46.23 42.82 -5.92
C GLU A 49 45.53 42.48 -7.27
N VAL A 50 45.93 41.36 -7.85
CA VAL A 50 45.17 40.70 -8.92
C VAL A 50 44.15 39.81 -8.24
N ALA A 51 42.87 40.17 -8.37
CA ALA A 51 41.76 39.36 -7.86
C ALA A 51 41.87 37.94 -8.42
N PRO A 52 41.62 36.88 -7.59
CA PRO A 52 41.67 35.50 -8.06
C PRO A 52 40.57 35.27 -9.08
N ILE A 53 40.93 34.81 -10.28
CA ILE A 53 40.02 34.34 -11.30
C ILE A 53 39.28 33.17 -10.68
N ALA A 54 37.95 33.30 -10.51
CA ALA A 54 37.10 32.22 -10.05
C ALA A 54 37.32 30.99 -10.95
N ALA A 55 37.55 29.83 -10.32
CA ALA A 55 37.65 28.58 -11.04
C ALA A 55 36.34 28.37 -11.83
N PRO A 56 36.36 27.90 -13.08
CA PRO A 56 35.15 27.62 -13.85
C PRO A 56 34.29 26.62 -13.08
N GLU A 57 33.00 26.91 -12.96
CA GLU A 57 32.05 25.94 -12.40
C GLU A 57 32.22 24.58 -13.08
N PRO A 58 32.23 23.48 -12.33
CA PRO A 58 32.27 22.15 -12.92
C PRO A 58 31.07 21.99 -13.88
N LEU A 59 31.37 21.53 -15.08
CA LEU A 59 30.32 21.20 -16.06
C LEU A 59 29.34 20.23 -15.40
N PRO A 60 28.02 20.38 -15.61
CA PRO A 60 27.06 19.44 -15.10
C PRO A 60 27.41 18.03 -15.64
N ASP A 61 27.31 17.03 -14.78
CA ASP A 61 27.54 15.64 -15.17
C ASP A 61 26.69 15.30 -16.41
N PRO A 62 27.24 14.56 -17.38
CA PRO A 62 26.48 14.13 -18.54
C PRO A 62 25.25 13.36 -18.08
N PRO A 63 24.07 13.59 -18.68
CA PRO A 63 22.86 12.84 -18.32
C PRO A 63 23.15 11.34 -18.44
N PRO A 64 22.64 10.52 -17.50
CA PRO A 64 22.81 9.08 -17.54
C PRO A 64 22.35 8.55 -18.90
N PRO A 65 22.99 7.49 -19.44
CA PRO A 65 22.62 6.92 -20.74
C PRO A 65 21.14 6.53 -20.72
N ALA A 66 20.41 6.88 -21.77
CA ALA A 66 18.99 6.55 -21.92
C ALA A 66 18.81 5.02 -21.88
N ILE A 67 18.08 4.51 -20.90
CA ILE A 67 17.73 3.08 -20.81
C ILE A 67 16.79 2.74 -21.97
N PRO A 68 17.02 1.65 -22.72
CA PRO A 68 16.07 1.20 -23.74
C PRO A 68 14.66 1.04 -23.16
N SER A 69 13.63 1.39 -23.90
CA SER A 69 12.25 1.42 -23.38
C SER A 69 11.76 0.07 -22.82
N ALA A 70 12.22 -1.05 -23.38
CA ALA A 70 11.90 -2.40 -22.90
C ALA A 70 12.56 -2.70 -21.55
N GLU A 71 13.81 -2.31 -21.35
CA GLU A 71 14.51 -2.48 -20.08
C GLU A 71 13.91 -1.55 -18.99
N LEU A 72 13.59 -0.32 -19.36
CA LEU A 72 12.89 0.61 -18.46
C LEU A 72 11.54 0.05 -18.02
N GLY A 73 10.74 -0.48 -18.95
CA GLY A 73 9.44 -1.10 -18.64
C GLY A 73 9.56 -2.25 -17.65
N SER A 74 10.53 -3.14 -17.86
CA SER A 74 10.79 -4.29 -16.99
C SER A 74 11.24 -3.85 -15.59
N GLN A 75 12.13 -2.87 -15.48
CA GLN A 75 12.59 -2.31 -14.20
C GLN A 75 11.47 -1.64 -13.43
N LEU A 76 10.63 -0.84 -14.09
CA LEU A 76 9.48 -0.18 -13.48
C LEU A 76 8.41 -1.19 -13.05
N PHE A 77 8.19 -2.23 -13.86
CA PHE A 77 7.25 -3.31 -13.50
C PHE A 77 7.72 -4.06 -12.26
N ALA A 78 8.99 -4.42 -12.20
CA ALA A 78 9.57 -5.08 -11.03
C ALA A 78 9.42 -4.23 -9.77
N ARG A 79 9.67 -2.92 -9.87
CA ARG A 79 9.59 -1.99 -8.73
C ARG A 79 8.16 -1.72 -8.26
N HIS A 80 7.24 -1.47 -9.17
CA HIS A 80 5.92 -0.91 -8.84
C HIS A 80 4.77 -1.89 -8.99
N CYS A 81 4.91 -2.95 -9.78
CA CYS A 81 3.80 -3.82 -10.17
C CYS A 81 3.94 -5.26 -9.65
N ALA A 82 5.16 -5.80 -9.63
CA ALA A 82 5.42 -7.20 -9.35
C ALA A 82 4.97 -7.65 -7.95
N ALA A 83 5.04 -6.76 -6.94
CA ALA A 83 4.61 -7.08 -5.58
C ALA A 83 3.13 -7.51 -5.52
N CYS A 84 2.27 -6.95 -6.39
CA CYS A 84 0.86 -7.33 -6.52
C CYS A 84 0.64 -8.33 -7.66
N HIS A 85 1.15 -8.01 -8.87
CA HIS A 85 0.86 -8.77 -10.09
C HIS A 85 1.75 -9.99 -10.30
N GLY A 86 2.78 -10.21 -9.44
CA GLY A 86 3.79 -11.27 -9.61
C GLY A 86 4.88 -10.86 -10.60
N GLU A 87 6.08 -11.40 -10.44
CA GLU A 87 7.23 -11.12 -11.34
C GLU A 87 6.93 -11.47 -12.81
N ARG A 88 6.11 -12.49 -13.02
CA ARG A 88 5.67 -12.93 -14.35
C ARG A 88 4.34 -12.30 -14.78
N GLY A 89 3.70 -11.47 -13.95
CA GLY A 89 2.40 -10.88 -14.21
C GLY A 89 1.22 -11.82 -14.05
N ASP A 90 1.34 -12.90 -13.29
CA ASP A 90 0.33 -13.94 -13.08
C ASP A 90 -0.72 -13.62 -12.01
N GLY A 91 -0.64 -12.44 -11.39
CA GLY A 91 -1.53 -12.00 -10.31
C GLY A 91 -1.21 -12.56 -8.94
N LYS A 92 -0.06 -13.24 -8.76
CA LYS A 92 0.33 -13.97 -7.55
C LYS A 92 1.53 -13.33 -6.83
N GLY A 93 1.64 -12.02 -6.86
CA GLY A 93 2.67 -11.30 -6.11
C GLY A 93 2.54 -11.47 -4.60
N LEU A 94 3.61 -11.14 -3.86
CA LEU A 94 3.65 -11.31 -2.39
C LEU A 94 2.52 -10.56 -1.67
N ALA A 95 2.11 -9.41 -2.17
CA ALA A 95 1.02 -8.63 -1.63
C ALA A 95 -0.37 -9.20 -1.99
N ALA A 96 -0.50 -10.01 -3.05
CA ALA A 96 -1.79 -10.48 -3.55
C ALA A 96 -2.63 -11.24 -2.50
N ALA A 97 -1.97 -11.88 -1.51
CA ALA A 97 -2.66 -12.59 -0.43
C ALA A 97 -3.54 -11.65 0.42
N PHE A 98 -3.17 -10.37 0.52
CA PHE A 98 -3.84 -9.37 1.36
C PHE A 98 -4.81 -8.49 0.57
N LEU A 99 -4.96 -8.73 -0.74
CA LEU A 99 -5.76 -7.89 -1.61
C LEU A 99 -7.07 -8.58 -2.02
N PHE A 100 -8.15 -7.83 -1.99
CA PHE A 100 -9.42 -8.21 -2.57
C PHE A 100 -10.15 -6.95 -3.10
N PRO A 101 -10.54 -6.91 -4.41
CA PRO A 101 -10.37 -7.94 -5.45
C PRO A 101 -8.90 -8.29 -5.72
N LYS A 102 -8.67 -9.54 -6.10
CA LYS A 102 -7.32 -10.02 -6.42
C LYS A 102 -6.67 -9.25 -7.58
N PRO A 103 -5.34 -9.06 -7.57
CA PRO A 103 -4.63 -8.49 -8.70
C PRO A 103 -4.88 -9.29 -9.97
N ARG A 104 -5.10 -8.59 -11.08
CA ARG A 104 -5.37 -9.22 -12.36
C ARG A 104 -4.17 -10.03 -12.84
N ASN A 105 -4.43 -11.26 -13.30
CA ASN A 105 -3.49 -12.00 -14.10
C ASN A 105 -3.34 -11.31 -15.47
N LEU A 106 -2.20 -10.66 -15.68
CA LEU A 106 -1.91 -9.92 -16.94
C LEU A 106 -1.60 -10.85 -18.09
N ARG A 107 -1.36 -12.13 -17.82
CA ARG A 107 -1.08 -13.19 -18.80
C ARG A 107 -2.36 -13.80 -19.40
N ALA A 108 -3.51 -13.50 -18.80
CA ALA A 108 -4.80 -14.01 -19.24
C ALA A 108 -5.31 -13.27 -20.49
N PRO A 109 -6.12 -13.92 -21.35
CA PRO A 109 -6.71 -13.29 -22.52
C PRO A 109 -7.59 -12.08 -22.23
N SER A 110 -8.30 -12.07 -21.09
CA SER A 110 -9.27 -11.03 -20.76
C SER A 110 -8.70 -9.94 -19.88
N LEU A 111 -8.81 -8.67 -20.28
CA LEU A 111 -8.61 -7.50 -19.42
C LEU A 111 -9.91 -6.72 -19.29
N ARG A 112 -10.15 -6.13 -18.08
CA ARG A 112 -11.49 -5.62 -17.71
C ARG A 112 -11.90 -4.32 -18.39
N LEU A 113 -10.93 -3.46 -18.69
CA LEU A 113 -11.19 -2.12 -19.23
C LEU A 113 -10.65 -2.03 -20.65
N VAL A 114 -11.50 -2.32 -21.62
CA VAL A 114 -11.17 -2.34 -23.04
C VAL A 114 -12.13 -1.44 -23.82
N SER A 115 -11.70 -0.95 -24.98
CA SER A 115 -12.46 -0.06 -25.85
C SER A 115 -12.69 -0.66 -27.23
N THR A 116 -12.39 -1.94 -27.44
CA THR A 116 -12.44 -2.63 -28.73
C THR A 116 -13.55 -3.68 -28.76
N ASP A 117 -14.02 -3.99 -29.96
CA ASP A 117 -15.08 -4.96 -30.22
C ASP A 117 -14.67 -6.42 -29.96
N ASN A 118 -13.36 -6.71 -30.04
CA ASN A 118 -12.82 -8.05 -29.75
C ASN A 118 -12.27 -8.20 -28.31
N ASN A 119 -12.52 -7.26 -27.44
CA ASN A 119 -12.08 -7.25 -26.02
C ASN A 119 -10.54 -7.31 -25.84
N VAL A 120 -9.75 -6.99 -26.85
CA VAL A 120 -8.31 -6.83 -26.73
C VAL A 120 -8.00 -5.36 -26.42
N PRO A 121 -7.29 -5.05 -25.32
CA PRO A 121 -7.01 -3.67 -24.92
C PRO A 121 -6.10 -2.97 -25.94
N THR A 122 -6.36 -1.69 -26.15
CA THR A 122 -5.41 -0.81 -26.85
C THR A 122 -4.32 -0.32 -25.89
N ARG A 123 -3.27 0.32 -26.43
CA ARG A 123 -2.27 1.03 -25.61
C ARG A 123 -2.89 2.14 -24.78
N GLU A 124 -3.84 2.84 -25.37
CA GLU A 124 -4.58 3.94 -24.73
C GLU A 124 -5.42 3.42 -23.56
N ASP A 125 -6.05 2.25 -23.67
CA ASP A 125 -6.78 1.62 -22.56
C ASP A 125 -5.86 1.34 -21.37
N LEU A 126 -4.70 0.72 -21.64
CA LEU A 126 -3.72 0.41 -20.59
C LEU A 126 -3.11 1.68 -19.99
N HIS A 127 -2.78 2.66 -20.84
CA HIS A 127 -2.27 3.96 -20.38
C HIS A 127 -3.30 4.68 -19.49
N ALA A 128 -4.58 4.66 -19.86
CA ALA A 128 -5.65 5.24 -19.05
C ALA A 128 -5.81 4.54 -17.70
N VAL A 129 -5.63 3.21 -17.65
CA VAL A 129 -5.62 2.45 -16.38
C VAL A 129 -4.43 2.86 -15.52
N LEU A 130 -3.23 2.96 -16.07
CA LEU A 130 -2.04 3.41 -15.32
C LEU A 130 -2.23 4.84 -14.79
N LEU A 131 -2.72 5.75 -15.63
CA LEU A 131 -2.90 7.15 -15.25
C LEU A 131 -3.87 7.32 -14.06
N ARG A 132 -4.96 6.57 -14.05
CA ARG A 132 -6.06 6.73 -13.09
C ARG A 132 -6.02 5.73 -11.95
N GLY A 133 -5.36 4.59 -12.14
CA GLY A 133 -5.56 3.41 -11.32
C GLY A 133 -6.92 2.75 -11.59
N MET A 134 -7.37 1.94 -10.64
CA MET A 134 -8.67 1.27 -10.72
C MET A 134 -9.46 1.55 -9.43
N PRO A 135 -10.22 2.66 -9.38
CA PRO A 135 -10.95 3.09 -8.20
C PRO A 135 -11.81 1.96 -7.60
N GLY A 136 -11.82 1.90 -6.27
CA GLY A 136 -12.47 0.82 -5.53
C GLY A 136 -11.74 -0.53 -5.61
N SER A 137 -10.45 -0.51 -5.92
CA SER A 137 -9.52 -1.63 -5.75
C SER A 137 -8.17 -1.09 -5.27
N ALA A 138 -7.30 -1.98 -4.83
CA ALA A 138 -5.96 -1.62 -4.36
C ALA A 138 -5.00 -1.16 -5.46
N MET A 139 -5.40 -1.10 -6.73
CA MET A 139 -4.55 -0.62 -7.82
C MET A 139 -4.50 0.91 -7.86
N PRO A 140 -3.39 1.54 -7.46
CA PRO A 140 -3.28 2.99 -7.38
C PRO A 140 -3.08 3.63 -8.76
N PRO A 141 -3.30 4.96 -8.88
CA PRO A 141 -2.88 5.73 -10.04
C PRO A 141 -1.36 5.91 -10.07
N TRP A 142 -0.79 5.86 -11.27
CA TRP A 142 0.62 6.11 -11.56
C TRP A 142 0.82 7.44 -12.31
N ALA A 143 -0.04 8.40 -12.01
CA ALA A 143 -0.01 9.73 -12.64
C ALA A 143 1.28 10.51 -12.35
N HIS A 144 1.96 10.20 -11.24
CA HIS A 144 3.25 10.81 -10.85
C HIS A 144 4.43 10.33 -11.70
N LEU A 145 4.34 9.17 -12.35
CA LEU A 145 5.34 8.72 -13.30
C LEU A 145 5.31 9.58 -14.57
N ALA A 146 6.46 9.79 -15.20
CA ALA A 146 6.53 10.48 -16.47
C ALA A 146 5.76 9.72 -17.57
N GLU A 147 5.32 10.42 -18.61
CA GLU A 147 4.58 9.80 -19.71
C GLU A 147 5.37 8.68 -20.38
N GLN A 148 6.69 8.87 -20.55
CA GLN A 148 7.60 7.86 -21.13
C GLN A 148 7.70 6.62 -20.24
N GLU A 149 7.70 6.77 -18.93
CA GLU A 149 7.72 5.65 -17.98
C GLU A 149 6.41 4.85 -18.04
N ARG A 150 5.27 5.54 -18.08
CA ARG A 150 3.97 4.87 -18.26
C ARG A 150 3.87 4.18 -19.62
N ALA A 151 4.40 4.78 -20.69
CA ALA A 151 4.45 4.13 -21.99
C ALA A 151 5.33 2.88 -21.99
N ALA A 152 6.49 2.91 -21.31
CA ALA A 152 7.35 1.75 -21.16
C ALA A 152 6.66 0.63 -20.36
N LEU A 153 5.91 0.97 -19.30
CA LEU A 153 5.08 0.01 -18.54
C LEU A 153 3.97 -0.62 -19.39
N VAL A 154 3.33 0.15 -20.27
CA VAL A 154 2.32 -0.37 -21.20
C VAL A 154 2.93 -1.43 -22.12
N GLU A 155 4.10 -1.16 -22.72
CA GLU A 155 4.79 -2.13 -23.59
C GLU A 155 5.20 -3.39 -22.80
N GLU A 156 5.63 -3.24 -21.55
CA GLU A 156 5.96 -4.38 -20.69
C GLU A 156 4.73 -5.24 -20.38
N VAL A 157 3.58 -4.63 -20.05
CA VAL A 157 2.32 -5.34 -19.85
C VAL A 157 1.88 -6.08 -21.12
N LEU A 158 2.02 -5.46 -22.30
CA LEU A 158 1.72 -6.10 -23.59
C LEU A 158 2.66 -7.28 -23.86
N ARG A 159 3.94 -7.16 -23.53
CA ARG A 159 4.92 -8.25 -23.63
C ARG A 159 4.54 -9.43 -22.72
N ILE A 160 4.27 -9.16 -21.44
CA ILE A 160 3.84 -10.15 -20.45
C ILE A 160 2.57 -10.87 -20.92
N ARG A 161 1.61 -10.12 -21.46
CA ARG A 161 0.36 -10.66 -21.99
C ARG A 161 0.63 -11.60 -23.16
N ARG A 162 1.43 -11.16 -24.13
CA ARG A 162 1.78 -11.97 -25.32
C ARG A 162 2.46 -13.27 -24.93
N GLU A 163 3.42 -13.22 -24.03
CA GLU A 163 4.10 -14.41 -23.51
C GLU A 163 3.14 -15.34 -22.75
N GLY A 164 2.27 -14.79 -21.92
CA GLY A 164 1.30 -15.56 -21.17
C GLY A 164 0.30 -16.31 -22.05
N ILE A 165 -0.22 -15.65 -23.07
CA ILE A 165 -1.13 -16.26 -24.06
C ILE A 165 -0.42 -17.35 -24.84
N LYS A 166 0.82 -17.10 -25.28
CA LYS A 166 1.64 -18.10 -25.97
C LYS A 166 1.89 -19.35 -25.12
N GLU A 167 2.34 -19.16 -23.88
CA GLU A 167 2.61 -20.27 -22.98
C GLU A 167 1.34 -21.07 -22.66
N SER A 168 0.22 -20.37 -22.43
CA SER A 168 -1.06 -21.02 -22.15
C SER A 168 -1.56 -21.87 -23.33
N TYR A 169 -1.34 -21.37 -24.55
CA TYR A 169 -1.71 -22.09 -25.76
C TYR A 169 -0.81 -23.34 -25.95
N ILE A 170 0.50 -23.18 -25.82
CA ILE A 170 1.45 -24.30 -25.86
C ILE A 170 1.10 -25.38 -24.83
N GLN A 171 0.74 -24.95 -23.60
CA GLN A 171 0.34 -25.88 -22.57
C GLN A 171 -0.93 -26.67 -22.96
N ARG A 172 -1.90 -26.00 -23.57
CA ARG A 172 -3.11 -26.64 -24.08
C ARG A 172 -2.80 -27.66 -25.17
N LEU A 173 -1.91 -27.34 -26.15
CA LEU A 173 -1.48 -28.28 -27.20
C LEU A 173 -0.84 -29.53 -26.60
N LYS A 174 -0.05 -29.37 -25.52
CA LYS A 174 0.57 -30.50 -24.79
C LYS A 174 -0.44 -31.36 -24.02
N GLU A 175 -1.43 -30.73 -23.40
CA GLU A 175 -2.37 -31.42 -22.52
C GLU A 175 -3.56 -32.02 -23.26
N GLU A 176 -4.10 -31.31 -24.27
CA GLU A 176 -5.30 -31.72 -24.99
C GLU A 176 -4.99 -32.46 -26.30
N GLU A 177 -3.90 -32.10 -26.98
CA GLU A 177 -3.50 -32.68 -28.26
C GLU A 177 -2.27 -33.60 -28.16
N GLU A 178 -1.72 -33.72 -26.92
CA GLU A 178 -0.59 -34.60 -26.60
C GLU A 178 0.68 -34.36 -27.44
N LEU A 179 0.85 -33.10 -27.95
CA LEU A 179 2.02 -32.76 -28.79
C LEU A 179 3.31 -32.75 -27.96
N THR A 180 4.35 -33.33 -28.54
CA THR A 180 5.73 -33.30 -28.01
C THR A 180 6.40 -31.94 -28.24
N ASP A 181 7.51 -31.68 -27.55
CA ASP A 181 8.29 -30.45 -27.75
C ASP A 181 8.86 -30.33 -29.19
N ASP A 182 9.20 -31.43 -29.84
CA ASP A 182 9.68 -31.45 -31.22
C ASP A 182 8.55 -31.12 -32.19
N GLU A 183 7.35 -31.63 -32.00
CA GLU A 183 6.16 -31.29 -32.79
C GLU A 183 5.74 -29.84 -32.61
N ILE A 184 5.80 -29.32 -31.38
CA ILE A 184 5.53 -27.90 -31.10
C ILE A 184 6.57 -27.00 -31.79
N ALA A 185 7.82 -27.45 -31.96
CA ALA A 185 8.87 -26.70 -32.65
C ALA A 185 8.73 -26.70 -34.17
N ALA A 186 7.83 -27.51 -34.75
CA ALA A 186 7.61 -27.57 -36.19
C ALA A 186 7.04 -26.24 -36.73
N ASP A 187 7.43 -25.85 -37.94
CA ASP A 187 7.12 -24.52 -38.53
C ASP A 187 5.61 -24.26 -38.66
N ASP A 188 4.84 -25.27 -39.00
CA ASP A 188 3.37 -25.20 -39.13
C ASP A 188 2.70 -24.98 -37.79
N VAL A 189 3.13 -25.69 -36.74
CA VAL A 189 2.62 -25.49 -35.39
C VAL A 189 3.05 -24.12 -34.82
N GLN A 190 4.26 -23.68 -35.10
CA GLN A 190 4.70 -22.32 -34.74
C GLN A 190 3.89 -21.22 -35.44
N LEU A 191 3.48 -21.46 -36.69
CA LEU A 191 2.58 -20.54 -37.40
C LEU A 191 1.22 -20.45 -36.69
N GLU A 192 0.62 -21.58 -36.38
CA GLU A 192 -0.64 -21.67 -35.65
C GLU A 192 -0.56 -20.97 -34.28
N ILE A 193 0.50 -21.23 -33.51
CA ILE A 193 0.76 -20.54 -32.24
C ILE A 193 0.79 -19.01 -32.42
N ASN A 194 1.47 -18.55 -33.48
CA ASN A 194 1.58 -17.11 -33.75
C ASN A 194 0.23 -16.50 -34.19
N GLU A 195 -0.55 -17.21 -34.98
CA GLU A 195 -1.91 -16.79 -35.36
C GLU A 195 -2.81 -16.68 -34.14
N TYR A 196 -2.83 -17.69 -33.25
CA TYR A 196 -3.56 -17.66 -32.00
C TYR A 196 -3.13 -16.48 -31.12
N VAL A 197 -1.83 -16.29 -30.90
CA VAL A 197 -1.32 -15.17 -30.11
C VAL A 197 -1.75 -13.83 -30.71
N ASN A 198 -1.69 -13.68 -32.04
CA ASN A 198 -2.08 -12.44 -32.70
C ASN A 198 -3.59 -12.18 -32.56
N GLU A 199 -4.44 -13.19 -32.64
CA GLU A 199 -5.89 -13.06 -32.42
C GLU A 199 -6.20 -12.43 -31.05
N PHE A 200 -5.54 -12.90 -29.99
CA PHE A 200 -5.77 -12.43 -28.63
C PHE A 200 -4.92 -11.21 -28.20
N THR A 201 -4.01 -10.73 -29.04
CA THR A 201 -3.14 -9.59 -28.73
C THR A 201 -3.27 -8.41 -29.69
N THR A 202 -3.98 -8.57 -30.81
CA THR A 202 -4.22 -7.48 -31.76
C THR A 202 -5.56 -6.82 -31.47
N PRO A 203 -5.59 -5.54 -31.08
CA PRO A 203 -6.85 -4.83 -30.85
C PRO A 203 -7.72 -4.78 -32.10
N GLY A 204 -9.00 -5.04 -31.94
CA GLY A 204 -10.03 -4.86 -32.95
C GLY A 204 -10.37 -3.40 -33.18
N GLN A 205 -11.57 -3.16 -33.73
CA GLN A 205 -12.04 -1.79 -33.93
C GLN A 205 -12.44 -1.14 -32.62
N SER A 206 -11.95 0.09 -32.41
CA SER A 206 -12.38 0.89 -31.25
C SER A 206 -13.82 1.36 -31.44
N THR A 207 -14.58 1.31 -30.35
CA THR A 207 -15.97 1.78 -30.33
C THR A 207 -16.08 3.25 -30.64
N THR A 208 -16.87 3.55 -31.64
CA THR A 208 -17.32 4.92 -31.85
C THR A 208 -18.39 5.26 -30.79
N VAL A 209 -18.01 6.04 -29.82
CA VAL A 209 -18.98 6.61 -28.86
C VAL A 209 -19.66 7.80 -29.52
N PRO A 210 -20.99 7.88 -29.57
CA PRO A 210 -21.69 9.08 -30.02
C PRO A 210 -21.17 10.32 -29.28
N ALA A 211 -21.20 11.47 -29.92
CA ALA A 211 -20.84 12.72 -29.26
C ALA A 211 -21.59 12.84 -27.93
N ALA A 212 -20.86 12.97 -26.84
CA ALA A 212 -21.46 12.99 -25.52
C ALA A 212 -22.40 14.21 -25.42
N SER A 213 -23.71 13.94 -25.34
CA SER A 213 -24.70 14.96 -25.01
C SER A 213 -24.63 15.28 -23.52
N SER A 214 -24.92 16.53 -23.15
CA SER A 214 -25.11 16.86 -21.74
C SER A 214 -26.33 16.12 -21.17
N PRO A 215 -26.25 15.59 -19.93
CA PRO A 215 -27.40 14.93 -19.32
C PRO A 215 -28.55 15.91 -19.13
N THR A 216 -29.77 15.50 -19.51
CA THR A 216 -31.01 16.22 -19.26
C THR A 216 -31.92 15.39 -18.35
N ALA A 217 -32.92 16.03 -17.75
CA ALA A 217 -33.90 15.31 -16.93
C ALA A 217 -34.59 14.18 -17.70
N GLU A 218 -34.89 14.41 -18.99
CA GLU A 218 -35.54 13.45 -19.88
C GLU A 218 -34.58 12.28 -20.20
N SER A 219 -33.31 12.53 -20.49
CA SER A 219 -32.32 11.46 -20.75
C SER A 219 -32.08 10.60 -19.52
N ILE A 220 -32.04 11.22 -18.33
CA ILE A 220 -31.90 10.51 -17.06
C ILE A 220 -33.15 9.63 -16.79
N ALA A 221 -34.36 10.14 -17.07
CA ALA A 221 -35.60 9.39 -16.90
C ALA A 221 -35.64 8.17 -17.83
N ARG A 222 -35.32 8.33 -19.14
CA ARG A 222 -35.20 7.21 -20.08
C ARG A 222 -34.13 6.22 -19.68
N GLY A 223 -32.99 6.72 -19.19
CA GLY A 223 -31.92 5.87 -18.67
C GLY A 223 -32.33 5.02 -17.48
N LYS A 224 -33.18 5.56 -16.58
CA LYS A 224 -33.79 4.80 -15.48
C LYS A 224 -34.72 3.72 -15.98
N GLU A 225 -35.54 4.02 -16.99
CA GLU A 225 -36.40 3.02 -17.63
C GLU A 225 -35.57 1.91 -18.30
N ALA A 226 -34.48 2.27 -19.00
CA ALA A 226 -33.57 1.32 -19.61
C ALA A 226 -32.88 0.44 -18.53
N TYR A 227 -32.49 0.99 -17.39
CA TYR A 227 -31.88 0.27 -16.27
C TYR A 227 -32.77 -0.87 -15.75
N VAL A 228 -34.08 -0.64 -15.68
CA VAL A 228 -35.07 -1.67 -15.33
C VAL A 228 -35.34 -2.62 -16.50
N LYS A 229 -35.57 -2.08 -17.71
CA LYS A 229 -35.90 -2.84 -18.94
C LYS A 229 -34.83 -3.91 -19.26
N PHE A 230 -33.57 -3.57 -19.12
CA PHE A 230 -32.43 -4.45 -19.41
C PHE A 230 -31.91 -5.20 -18.18
N ALA A 231 -32.73 -5.27 -17.12
CA ALA A 231 -32.47 -6.04 -15.90
C ALA A 231 -31.16 -5.70 -15.17
N CYS A 232 -30.62 -4.49 -15.30
CA CYS A 232 -29.44 -4.04 -14.55
C CYS A 232 -29.65 -4.09 -13.03
N VAL A 233 -30.91 -3.93 -12.61
CA VAL A 233 -31.37 -4.02 -11.21
C VAL A 233 -31.03 -5.35 -10.54
N SER A 234 -30.97 -6.46 -11.30
CA SER A 234 -30.72 -7.80 -10.74
C SER A 234 -29.36 -7.93 -10.08
N CYS A 235 -28.36 -7.24 -10.62
CA CYS A 235 -27.01 -7.21 -10.10
C CYS A 235 -26.72 -5.92 -9.32
N HIS A 236 -27.09 -4.77 -9.88
CA HIS A 236 -26.74 -3.46 -9.33
C HIS A 236 -27.73 -2.92 -8.28
N GLY A 237 -28.85 -3.65 -8.03
CA GLY A 237 -29.88 -3.21 -7.10
C GLY A 237 -30.79 -2.10 -7.68
N GLU A 238 -31.91 -1.83 -7.02
CA GLU A 238 -32.90 -0.84 -7.49
C GLU A 238 -32.35 0.60 -7.47
N THR A 239 -31.45 0.89 -6.54
CA THR A 239 -30.87 2.22 -6.32
C THR A 239 -29.43 2.35 -6.82
N GLY A 240 -28.88 1.30 -7.43
CA GLY A 240 -27.51 1.28 -7.94
C GLY A 240 -26.44 1.10 -6.87
N ARG A 241 -26.79 0.55 -5.70
CA ARG A 241 -25.87 0.31 -4.57
C ARG A 241 -25.05 -0.98 -4.69
N GLY A 242 -25.25 -1.77 -5.75
CA GLY A 242 -24.58 -3.05 -5.90
C GLY A 242 -25.14 -4.15 -4.99
N ASP A 243 -26.30 -3.93 -4.43
CA ASP A 243 -27.02 -4.79 -3.48
C ASP A 243 -28.06 -5.72 -4.15
N GLY A 244 -27.89 -6.00 -5.44
CA GLY A 244 -28.70 -6.97 -6.17
C GLY A 244 -28.55 -8.37 -5.59
N VAL A 245 -29.61 -9.17 -5.75
CA VAL A 245 -29.74 -10.50 -5.12
C VAL A 245 -28.89 -11.60 -5.76
N GLN A 246 -28.21 -11.33 -6.87
CA GLN A 246 -27.49 -12.33 -7.64
C GLN A 246 -26.06 -12.51 -7.10
N GLU A 247 -25.75 -13.74 -6.66
CA GLU A 247 -24.35 -14.11 -6.39
C GLU A 247 -23.54 -14.15 -7.69
N MET A 248 -22.36 -13.55 -7.67
CA MET A 248 -21.52 -13.41 -8.84
C MET A 248 -20.08 -13.81 -8.57
N PHE A 249 -19.46 -14.39 -9.61
CA PHE A 249 -18.07 -14.82 -9.57
C PHE A 249 -17.36 -14.35 -10.84
N ASP A 250 -16.13 -13.89 -10.68
CA ASP A 250 -15.23 -13.61 -11.80
C ASP A 250 -14.80 -14.92 -12.49
N GLU A 251 -14.13 -14.85 -13.64
CA GLU A 251 -13.67 -16.03 -14.42
C GLU A 251 -12.75 -16.97 -13.63
N ASP A 252 -12.02 -16.45 -12.64
CA ASP A 252 -11.16 -17.21 -11.72
C ASP A 252 -11.91 -17.80 -10.52
N LYS A 253 -13.24 -17.74 -10.54
CA LYS A 253 -14.17 -18.19 -9.48
C LYS A 253 -14.06 -17.42 -8.17
N SER A 254 -13.36 -16.30 -8.13
CA SER A 254 -13.41 -15.41 -6.97
C SER A 254 -14.76 -14.68 -6.91
N PRO A 255 -15.32 -14.52 -5.71
CA PRO A 255 -16.58 -13.76 -5.56
C PRO A 255 -16.36 -12.32 -6.00
N THR A 256 -17.39 -11.74 -6.62
CA THR A 256 -17.35 -10.34 -7.07
C THR A 256 -18.67 -9.65 -6.78
N ARG A 257 -18.63 -8.32 -6.71
CA ARG A 257 -19.81 -7.48 -6.52
C ARG A 257 -19.83 -6.34 -7.51
N PRO A 258 -21.02 -5.89 -7.95
CA PRO A 258 -21.16 -4.61 -8.64
C PRO A 258 -20.71 -3.47 -7.72
N ARG A 259 -20.30 -2.36 -8.31
CA ARG A 259 -19.99 -1.15 -7.55
C ARG A 259 -21.27 -0.47 -7.06
N ASP A 260 -21.17 0.13 -5.90
CA ASP A 260 -22.13 1.13 -5.43
C ASP A 260 -21.87 2.43 -6.21
N PHE A 261 -22.79 2.76 -7.13
CA PHE A 261 -22.69 3.97 -7.95
C PHE A 261 -22.93 5.25 -7.14
N THR A 262 -23.63 5.14 -6.00
CA THR A 262 -23.95 6.30 -5.14
C THR A 262 -22.72 6.87 -4.46
N LEU A 263 -21.65 6.08 -4.32
CA LEU A 263 -20.36 6.51 -3.77
C LEU A 263 -19.48 7.25 -4.81
N GLY A 264 -19.89 7.31 -6.07
CA GLY A 264 -19.10 7.92 -7.13
C GLY A 264 -17.86 7.13 -7.54
N ILE A 265 -17.73 5.86 -7.11
CA ILE A 265 -16.57 5.00 -7.36
C ILE A 265 -16.82 4.15 -8.60
N PHE A 266 -16.14 4.46 -9.70
CA PHE A 266 -16.22 3.74 -10.96
C PHE A 266 -14.87 3.10 -11.32
N LYS A 267 -14.84 1.81 -11.67
CA LYS A 267 -13.60 1.11 -12.07
C LYS A 267 -12.92 1.77 -13.28
N GLY A 268 -13.73 2.21 -14.25
CA GLY A 268 -13.29 3.07 -15.35
C GLY A 268 -13.28 4.54 -14.94
N ASN A 269 -13.62 5.41 -15.86
CA ASN A 269 -13.89 6.80 -15.56
C ASN A 269 -15.42 7.00 -15.42
N HIS A 270 -15.83 8.12 -14.82
CA HIS A 270 -17.23 8.48 -14.61
C HIS A 270 -17.80 9.38 -15.73
N ASP A 271 -17.00 9.71 -16.75
CA ASP A 271 -17.49 10.45 -17.91
C ASP A 271 -18.46 9.60 -18.74
N PRO A 272 -19.45 10.22 -19.41
CA PRO A 272 -20.47 9.48 -20.14
C PRO A 272 -19.92 8.52 -21.20
N ALA A 273 -18.82 8.88 -21.86
CA ALA A 273 -18.21 8.03 -22.89
C ALA A 273 -17.58 6.76 -22.29
N SER A 274 -16.93 6.88 -21.13
CA SER A 274 -16.37 5.74 -20.41
C SER A 274 -17.48 4.82 -19.89
N LEU A 275 -18.55 5.37 -19.34
CA LEU A 275 -19.72 4.59 -18.89
C LEU A 275 -20.39 3.89 -20.07
N TYR A 276 -20.59 4.61 -21.18
CA TYR A 276 -21.12 4.05 -22.42
C TYR A 276 -20.34 2.79 -22.84
N ARG A 277 -19.00 2.89 -22.93
CA ARG A 277 -18.15 1.74 -23.30
C ARG A 277 -18.31 0.58 -22.32
N ARG A 278 -18.37 0.86 -21.02
CA ARG A 278 -18.54 -0.20 -20.00
C ARG A 278 -19.88 -0.91 -20.11
N ILE A 279 -20.95 -0.20 -20.45
CA ILE A 279 -22.25 -0.79 -20.66
C ILE A 279 -22.28 -1.55 -22.00
N ALA A 280 -21.79 -0.96 -23.07
CA ALA A 280 -21.82 -1.55 -24.40
C ALA A 280 -21.03 -2.87 -24.49
N TYR A 281 -19.79 -2.90 -23.95
CA TYR A 281 -18.91 -4.08 -24.05
C TYR A 281 -18.87 -4.93 -22.79
N GLY A 282 -19.52 -4.50 -21.72
CA GLY A 282 -19.38 -5.16 -20.44
C GLY A 282 -17.98 -5.03 -19.85
N MET A 283 -17.60 -5.98 -19.03
CA MET A 283 -16.28 -6.06 -18.42
C MET A 283 -15.74 -7.49 -18.57
N PRO A 284 -14.89 -7.75 -19.57
CA PRO A 284 -14.35 -9.08 -19.81
C PRO A 284 -13.76 -9.73 -18.55
N GLY A 285 -13.99 -11.02 -18.35
CA GLY A 285 -13.56 -11.77 -17.17
C GLY A 285 -14.35 -11.45 -15.90
N THR A 286 -15.49 -10.76 -16.01
CA THR A 286 -16.45 -10.52 -14.92
C THR A 286 -17.87 -10.89 -15.36
N PRO A 287 -18.82 -11.05 -14.43
CA PRO A 287 -20.23 -11.31 -14.78
C PRO A 287 -20.95 -10.19 -15.53
N MET A 288 -20.36 -9.00 -15.66
CA MET A 288 -21.01 -7.89 -16.37
C MET A 288 -20.98 -8.14 -17.88
N PRO A 289 -22.13 -8.50 -18.51
CA PRO A 289 -22.17 -8.83 -19.94
C PRO A 289 -22.10 -7.58 -20.81
N SER A 290 -21.85 -7.78 -22.10
CA SER A 290 -22.04 -6.73 -23.11
C SER A 290 -23.55 -6.48 -23.33
N SER A 291 -23.90 -5.24 -23.62
CA SER A 291 -25.29 -4.81 -23.89
C SER A 291 -25.52 -4.52 -25.37
N SER A 292 -25.15 -5.47 -26.24
CA SER A 292 -25.21 -5.34 -27.70
C SER A 292 -26.64 -5.17 -28.25
N ALA A 293 -27.67 -5.50 -27.46
CA ALA A 293 -29.06 -5.34 -27.85
C ALA A 293 -29.61 -3.91 -27.67
N MET A 294 -28.86 -3.01 -26.99
CA MET A 294 -29.25 -1.64 -26.75
C MET A 294 -28.85 -0.73 -27.91
N THR A 295 -29.72 0.23 -28.21
CA THR A 295 -29.37 1.28 -29.18
C THR A 295 -28.33 2.25 -28.60
N PRO A 296 -27.57 2.96 -29.45
CA PRO A 296 -26.61 3.97 -28.97
C PRO A 296 -27.24 5.05 -28.07
N GLU A 297 -28.49 5.40 -28.32
CA GLU A 297 -29.24 6.36 -27.51
C GLU A 297 -29.56 5.79 -26.12
N GLU A 298 -30.10 4.55 -26.05
CA GLU A 298 -30.37 3.86 -24.77
C GLU A 298 -29.12 3.69 -23.93
N LEU A 299 -27.96 3.38 -24.55
CA LEU A 299 -26.67 3.27 -23.87
C LEU A 299 -26.21 4.62 -23.28
N MET A 300 -26.40 5.72 -24.02
CA MET A 300 -26.03 7.06 -23.52
C MET A 300 -26.97 7.53 -22.42
N ASP A 301 -28.28 7.33 -22.57
CA ASP A 301 -29.26 7.66 -21.55
C ASP A 301 -29.02 6.88 -20.25
N LEU A 302 -28.68 5.60 -20.37
CA LEU A 302 -28.31 4.76 -19.23
C LEU A 302 -27.00 5.27 -18.56
N ALA A 303 -26.00 5.69 -19.34
CA ALA A 303 -24.79 6.31 -18.80
C ALA A 303 -25.11 7.61 -18.03
N HIS A 304 -26.04 8.44 -18.53
CA HIS A 304 -26.51 9.64 -17.83
C HIS A 304 -27.20 9.28 -16.51
N TYR A 305 -28.07 8.28 -16.50
CA TYR A 305 -28.73 7.82 -15.28
C TYR A 305 -27.74 7.30 -14.25
N ILE A 306 -26.85 6.39 -14.63
CA ILE A 306 -25.84 5.84 -13.71
C ILE A 306 -24.97 6.95 -13.12
N ARG A 307 -24.54 7.91 -13.95
CA ARG A 307 -23.76 9.05 -13.48
C ARG A 307 -24.54 9.96 -12.52
N SER A 308 -25.88 10.05 -12.69
CA SER A 308 -26.73 10.86 -11.83
C SER A 308 -26.95 10.28 -10.42
N LEU A 309 -26.58 9.02 -10.19
CA LEU A 309 -26.71 8.36 -8.87
C LEU A 309 -25.70 8.88 -7.85
N SER A 310 -24.67 9.60 -8.28
CA SER A 310 -23.68 10.27 -7.40
C SER A 310 -23.51 11.74 -7.78
N THR A 311 -23.10 12.55 -6.80
CA THR A 311 -22.79 13.96 -7.04
C THR A 311 -21.40 14.12 -7.67
N GLU A 312 -21.11 15.32 -8.20
CA GLU A 312 -19.76 15.61 -8.74
C GLU A 312 -18.71 15.56 -7.62
N GLU A 313 -19.05 16.09 -6.43
CA GLU A 313 -18.19 16.09 -5.26
C GLU A 313 -17.81 14.65 -4.86
N GLN A 314 -18.77 13.74 -4.81
CA GLN A 314 -18.51 12.32 -4.51
C GLN A 314 -17.59 11.69 -5.55
N ARG A 315 -17.81 11.95 -6.85
CA ARG A 315 -16.95 11.44 -7.92
C ARG A 315 -15.53 11.99 -7.86
N GLN A 316 -15.38 13.28 -7.53
CA GLN A 316 -14.07 13.90 -7.37
C GLN A 316 -13.37 13.39 -6.10
N ALA A 317 -14.10 13.20 -5.02
CA ALA A 317 -13.56 12.62 -3.80
C ALA A 317 -13.15 11.15 -3.97
N ALA A 318 -13.73 10.42 -4.93
CA ALA A 318 -13.36 9.04 -5.22
C ALA A 318 -12.01 8.86 -5.93
N ILE A 319 -11.42 9.94 -6.44
CA ILE A 319 -10.14 9.92 -7.17
C ILE A 319 -9.00 10.02 -6.17
N LEU A 320 -8.09 9.02 -6.19
CA LEU A 320 -6.85 9.09 -5.43
C LEU A 320 -5.93 10.17 -6.04
N ARG A 321 -5.55 11.14 -5.24
CA ARG A 321 -4.67 12.25 -5.66
C ARG A 321 -3.49 12.37 -4.73
N ARG A 322 -2.34 12.67 -5.31
CA ARG A 322 -1.18 13.08 -4.57
C ARG A 322 -1.38 14.54 -4.13
N THR A 323 -1.14 14.79 -2.85
CA THR A 323 -1.23 16.13 -2.24
C THR A 323 0.07 16.41 -1.47
N THR A 324 0.24 17.64 -1.02
CA THR A 324 1.37 18.02 -0.18
C THR A 324 0.90 18.19 1.26
N VAL A 325 1.50 17.44 2.16
CA VAL A 325 1.40 17.62 3.61
C VAL A 325 2.53 18.54 4.03
N VAL A 326 2.21 19.72 4.54
CA VAL A 326 3.21 20.68 5.02
C VAL A 326 3.30 20.56 6.53
N ALA A 327 4.47 20.16 7.03
CA ALA A 327 4.78 20.24 8.45
C ALA A 327 5.14 21.70 8.76
N GLN A 328 4.18 22.45 9.32
CA GLN A 328 4.32 23.87 9.58
C GLN A 328 5.23 24.12 10.78
N ARG A 329 6.05 25.16 10.71
CA ARG A 329 6.94 25.50 11.83
C ARG A 329 6.18 26.23 12.94
N VAL A 330 6.31 25.71 14.16
CA VAL A 330 5.72 26.28 15.37
C VAL A 330 6.79 26.55 16.42
N LYS A 331 6.48 27.36 17.42
CA LYS A 331 7.40 27.61 18.55
C LYS A 331 7.35 26.48 19.59
N THR A 332 6.19 25.87 19.77
CA THR A 332 5.92 24.78 20.70
C THR A 332 4.91 23.87 20.04
N LEU A 333 5.14 22.57 20.12
CA LEU A 333 4.20 21.59 19.56
C LEU A 333 2.87 21.64 20.31
N PRO A 334 1.73 21.52 19.62
CA PRO A 334 0.44 21.31 20.26
C PRO A 334 0.48 20.04 21.12
N PRO A 335 -0.31 19.99 22.21
CA PRO A 335 -0.43 18.76 23.01
C PRO A 335 -1.02 17.62 22.18
N SER A 336 -0.80 16.39 22.64
CA SER A 336 -1.36 15.20 22.02
C SER A 336 -2.86 15.03 22.28
N GLU A 337 -3.41 15.74 23.26
CA GLU A 337 -4.81 15.71 23.64
C GLU A 337 -5.47 17.06 23.30
N GLY A 338 -6.73 16.99 22.86
CA GLY A 338 -7.56 18.15 22.60
C GLY A 338 -7.50 18.65 21.15
N ASP A 339 -8.64 19.14 20.69
CA ASP A 339 -8.81 19.63 19.32
C ASP A 339 -8.45 21.11 19.16
N GLU A 340 -8.52 21.90 20.24
CA GLU A 340 -8.44 23.36 20.20
C GLU A 340 -7.10 23.86 19.69
N ASP A 341 -6.00 23.27 20.15
CA ASP A 341 -4.64 23.69 19.76
C ASP A 341 -4.32 23.31 18.31
N TRP A 342 -4.94 22.26 17.78
CA TRP A 342 -4.79 21.82 16.41
C TRP A 342 -5.72 22.54 15.43
N ALA A 343 -6.77 23.20 15.91
CA ALA A 343 -7.72 23.94 15.07
C ALA A 343 -7.09 25.11 14.30
N ALA A 344 -5.91 25.57 14.71
CA ALA A 344 -5.16 26.60 14.02
C ALA A 344 -4.51 26.12 12.70
N PHE A 345 -4.41 24.80 12.48
CA PHE A 345 -3.75 24.21 11.32
C PHE A 345 -4.80 23.57 10.40
N GLU A 346 -4.82 23.99 9.15
CA GLU A 346 -5.76 23.44 8.16
C GLU A 346 -5.40 21.98 7.83
N PRO A 347 -6.31 21.01 8.00
CA PRO A 347 -6.02 19.62 7.69
C PRO A 347 -6.03 19.36 6.20
N VAL A 348 -5.09 18.56 5.74
CA VAL A 348 -5.08 17.98 4.40
C VAL A 348 -5.94 16.73 4.40
N GLN A 349 -6.97 16.69 3.54
CA GLN A 349 -7.80 15.51 3.37
C GLN A 349 -7.14 14.55 2.39
N VAL A 350 -6.78 13.37 2.86
CA VAL A 350 -6.15 12.32 2.06
C VAL A 350 -7.10 11.15 1.92
N ARG A 351 -7.33 10.70 0.68
CA ARG A 351 -8.20 9.56 0.45
C ARG A 351 -7.47 8.26 0.69
N THR A 352 -8.12 7.35 1.41
CA THR A 352 -7.71 5.97 1.59
C THR A 352 -8.43 5.03 0.64
N THR A 353 -7.89 3.85 0.45
CA THR A 353 -8.52 2.74 -0.27
C THR A 353 -8.35 1.45 0.54
N PRO A 354 -9.42 0.71 0.83
CA PRO A 354 -9.31 -0.56 1.51
C PRO A 354 -8.58 -1.58 0.62
N LEU A 355 -7.61 -2.28 1.18
CA LEU A 355 -6.90 -3.36 0.49
C LEU A 355 -7.76 -4.61 0.35
N TRP A 356 -8.64 -4.82 1.32
CA TRP A 356 -9.70 -5.82 1.26
C TRP A 356 -11.03 -5.09 1.14
N TRP A 357 -11.67 -5.21 -0.02
CA TRP A 357 -12.83 -4.39 -0.34
C TRP A 357 -13.98 -4.55 0.65
N ARG A 358 -14.47 -3.44 1.10
CA ARG A 358 -15.67 -3.25 1.92
C ARG A 358 -16.28 -1.88 1.60
N ASP A 359 -17.57 -1.74 1.83
CA ASP A 359 -18.30 -0.51 1.48
C ASP A 359 -18.26 0.56 2.59
N ASP A 360 -17.88 0.17 3.79
CA ASP A 360 -17.89 0.93 5.05
C ASP A 360 -16.50 1.34 5.56
N ALA A 361 -15.48 1.25 4.70
CA ALA A 361 -14.14 1.66 5.06
C ALA A 361 -14.03 3.17 5.32
N ALA A 362 -13.10 3.55 6.19
CA ALA A 362 -12.70 4.95 6.34
C ALA A 362 -12.10 5.45 5.01
N PHE A 363 -12.84 6.26 4.28
CA PHE A 363 -12.39 6.74 2.97
C PHE A 363 -11.59 8.04 3.00
N LEU A 364 -11.61 8.77 4.11
CA LEU A 364 -10.89 10.02 4.28
C LEU A 364 -10.13 10.03 5.58
N LEU A 365 -8.87 10.40 5.50
CA LEU A 365 -7.99 10.67 6.61
C LEU A 365 -7.63 12.16 6.59
N SER A 366 -7.90 12.86 7.69
CA SER A 366 -7.46 14.23 7.89
C SER A 366 -6.05 14.22 8.46
N VAL A 367 -5.12 14.90 7.82
CA VAL A 367 -3.70 14.95 8.20
C VAL A 367 -3.29 16.38 8.48
N GLN A 368 -2.75 16.61 9.66
CA GLN A 368 -2.08 17.86 10.04
C GLN A 368 -0.64 17.53 10.45
N ALA A 369 0.31 18.39 10.12
CA ALA A 369 1.70 18.20 10.51
C ALA A 369 2.32 19.52 10.97
N VAL A 370 3.11 19.46 12.04
CA VAL A 370 3.84 20.62 12.59
C VAL A 370 5.21 20.18 13.10
N HIS A 371 6.15 21.12 13.23
CA HIS A 371 7.44 20.85 13.89
C HIS A 371 7.95 22.10 14.62
N ASP A 372 8.74 21.92 15.68
CA ASP A 372 9.36 23.03 16.44
C ASP A 372 10.84 23.24 16.09
N GLY A 373 11.33 22.55 15.07
CA GLY A 373 12.74 22.54 14.65
C GLY A 373 13.57 21.43 15.29
N SER A 374 13.03 20.74 16.30
CA SER A 374 13.67 19.57 16.95
C SER A 374 12.82 18.31 16.80
N THR A 375 11.53 18.43 16.91
CA THR A 375 10.53 17.35 16.90
C THR A 375 9.46 17.66 15.87
N ILE A 376 9.01 16.65 15.16
CA ILE A 376 7.87 16.72 14.24
C ILE A 376 6.68 15.95 14.86
N ALA A 377 5.48 16.49 14.67
CA ALA A 377 4.23 15.90 15.07
C ALA A 377 3.28 15.78 13.87
N PHE A 378 2.62 14.64 13.76
CA PHE A 378 1.50 14.40 12.85
C PHE A 378 0.26 14.16 13.66
N ARG A 379 -0.84 14.82 13.31
CA ARG A 379 -2.16 14.49 13.79
C ARG A 379 -2.97 13.86 12.69
N LEU A 380 -3.46 12.64 12.95
CA LEU A 380 -4.23 11.80 12.04
C LEU A 380 -5.63 11.62 12.61
N THR A 381 -6.66 11.97 11.81
CA THR A 381 -8.05 11.94 12.28
C THR A 381 -8.93 11.26 11.25
N TRP A 382 -9.74 10.27 11.68
CA TRP A 382 -10.70 9.57 10.82
C TRP A 382 -11.99 9.28 11.58
N ASN A 383 -13.08 9.11 10.82
CA ASN A 383 -14.36 8.68 11.39
C ASN A 383 -14.34 7.18 11.65
N ASP A 384 -14.83 6.80 12.82
CA ASP A 384 -14.94 5.44 13.30
C ASP A 384 -16.10 5.34 14.27
N GLU A 385 -17.08 4.47 14.03
CA GLU A 385 -18.31 4.40 14.83
C GLU A 385 -18.06 3.81 16.22
N SER A 386 -17.00 3.01 16.39
CA SER A 386 -16.62 2.36 17.65
C SER A 386 -15.15 2.63 17.98
N ALA A 387 -14.81 2.45 19.23
CA ALA A 387 -13.43 2.47 19.69
C ALA A 387 -13.03 1.04 20.09
N ASP A 388 -12.29 0.38 19.22
CA ASP A 388 -11.87 -1.00 19.42
C ASP A 388 -10.46 -1.04 19.99
N TYR A 389 -10.39 -1.36 21.29
CA TYR A 389 -9.16 -1.30 22.07
C TYR A 389 -8.49 -2.66 22.26
N HIS A 390 -9.15 -3.77 21.93
CA HIS A 390 -8.72 -5.08 22.40
C HIS A 390 -8.54 -6.11 21.31
N ALA A 391 -7.37 -6.74 21.31
CA ALA A 391 -7.11 -7.99 20.63
C ALA A 391 -7.09 -9.19 21.59
N SER A 392 -7.88 -9.16 22.66
CA SER A 392 -7.87 -10.20 23.70
C SER A 392 -8.48 -11.54 23.26
N ARG A 393 -9.26 -11.56 22.18
CA ARG A 393 -9.85 -12.75 21.58
C ARG A 393 -9.35 -12.92 20.14
N THR A 394 -9.43 -14.14 19.64
CA THR A 394 -9.01 -14.45 18.25
C THR A 394 -9.86 -13.75 17.18
N GLU A 395 -11.06 -13.35 17.52
CA GLU A 395 -11.99 -12.62 16.67
C GLU A 395 -12.02 -11.11 16.90
N SER A 396 -11.33 -10.61 17.92
CA SER A 396 -11.26 -9.18 18.25
C SER A 396 -9.99 -8.58 17.68
N PHE A 397 -10.10 -7.39 17.13
CA PHE A 397 -8.98 -6.64 16.56
C PHE A 397 -9.08 -5.20 17.03
N GLU A 398 -7.94 -4.57 17.15
CA GLU A 398 -7.79 -3.18 17.62
C GLU A 398 -7.79 -2.19 16.46
N ASP A 399 -8.21 -0.97 16.76
CA ASP A 399 -8.03 0.17 15.87
C ASP A 399 -6.56 0.58 15.82
N GLY A 400 -6.12 0.99 14.65
CA GLY A 400 -4.74 1.39 14.45
C GLY A 400 -4.56 2.37 13.31
N VAL A 401 -3.47 3.12 13.37
CA VAL A 401 -3.04 3.99 12.28
C VAL A 401 -1.53 3.98 12.16
N ALA A 402 -1.05 4.05 10.93
CA ALA A 402 0.37 4.17 10.64
C ALA A 402 0.64 5.23 9.59
N LEU A 403 1.86 5.75 9.63
CA LEU A 403 2.46 6.44 8.50
C LEU A 403 3.77 5.76 8.11
N GLU A 404 4.05 5.71 6.81
CA GLU A 404 5.34 5.29 6.30
C GLU A 404 6.02 6.46 5.60
N LEU A 405 7.33 6.58 5.78
CA LEU A 405 8.16 7.65 5.26
C LEU A 405 9.25 7.10 4.36
N TYR A 406 9.52 7.81 3.29
CA TYR A 406 10.63 7.52 2.39
C TYR A 406 11.35 8.79 1.98
N ARG A 407 12.69 8.75 1.93
CA ARG A 407 13.54 9.83 1.41
C ARG A 407 14.59 9.24 0.47
N GLY A 408 14.40 9.43 -0.81
CA GLY A 408 15.31 8.94 -1.84
C GLY A 408 14.92 9.43 -3.22
N PRO A 409 15.72 9.12 -4.26
CA PRO A 409 15.53 9.68 -5.61
C PRO A 409 14.32 9.11 -6.35
N ALA A 410 13.87 7.91 -6.00
CA ALA A 410 12.73 7.26 -6.62
C ALA A 410 11.97 6.45 -5.56
N GLU A 411 10.68 6.72 -5.44
CA GLU A 411 9.82 6.04 -4.48
C GLU A 411 9.81 4.52 -4.68
N PRO A 412 9.87 3.74 -3.58
CA PRO A 412 9.73 2.31 -3.65
C PRO A 412 8.27 1.90 -3.86
N PHE A 413 8.02 0.60 -3.87
CA PHE A 413 6.67 0.06 -3.84
C PHE A 413 5.88 0.63 -2.65
N LEU A 414 4.69 1.15 -2.92
CA LEU A 414 3.80 1.78 -1.93
C LEU A 414 3.43 0.88 -0.75
N GLY A 415 3.43 -0.43 -0.94
CA GLY A 415 3.10 -1.38 0.11
C GLY A 415 4.32 -1.80 0.92
N MET A 416 4.86 -0.90 1.73
CA MET A 416 5.95 -1.17 2.67
C MET A 416 7.35 -1.22 2.05
N GLY A 417 7.60 -0.48 0.98
CA GLY A 417 8.91 -0.36 0.37
C GLY A 417 9.38 -1.60 -0.40
N ASP A 418 10.68 -1.68 -0.63
CA ASP A 418 11.37 -2.83 -1.21
C ASP A 418 12.77 -3.00 -0.59
N GLN A 419 13.47 -4.09 -0.93
CA GLN A 419 14.79 -4.40 -0.36
C GLN A 419 15.86 -3.33 -0.65
N SER A 420 15.75 -2.65 -1.78
CA SER A 420 16.69 -1.58 -2.18
C SER A 420 16.33 -0.23 -1.57
N SER A 421 15.11 -0.06 -1.17
CA SER A 421 14.52 1.19 -0.70
C SER A 421 13.56 0.91 0.46
N PRO A 422 14.09 0.54 1.64
CA PRO A 422 13.26 0.30 2.82
C PRO A 422 12.59 1.59 3.30
N VAL A 423 11.46 1.46 3.97
CA VAL A 423 10.68 2.57 4.52
C VAL A 423 10.74 2.60 6.04
N ASP A 424 10.63 3.81 6.60
CA ASP A 424 10.47 4.06 8.03
C ASP A 424 8.98 4.11 8.35
N VAL A 425 8.52 3.33 9.33
CA VAL A 425 7.10 3.21 9.67
C VAL A 425 6.88 3.60 11.13
N TRP A 426 5.94 4.51 11.35
CA TRP A 426 5.43 4.85 12.67
C TRP A 426 4.03 4.26 12.79
N PHE A 427 3.84 3.49 13.82
CA PHE A 427 2.61 2.76 14.04
C PHE A 427 2.05 3.04 15.43
N TRP A 428 0.77 3.26 15.52
CA TRP A 428 0.00 3.33 16.74
C TRP A 428 -1.14 2.31 16.67
N ASP A 429 -1.36 1.59 17.74
CA ASP A 429 -2.55 0.78 17.96
C ASP A 429 -3.18 1.09 19.32
N ALA A 430 -4.48 0.88 19.40
CA ALA A 430 -5.27 1.22 20.57
C ALA A 430 -4.97 0.29 21.77
N ASP A 431 -4.73 -1.00 21.51
CA ASP A 431 -4.41 -1.99 22.53
C ASP A 431 -3.10 -1.63 23.25
N ARG A 432 -2.10 -1.25 22.49
CA ARG A 432 -0.79 -0.86 23.05
C ARG A 432 -0.86 0.37 23.94
N GLN A 433 -1.71 1.34 23.61
CA GLN A 433 -1.88 2.54 24.41
C GLN A 433 -2.59 2.25 25.74
N ILE A 434 -3.61 1.40 25.72
CA ILE A 434 -4.42 1.09 26.89
C ILE A 434 -3.78 -0.02 27.72
N GLY A 435 -3.10 -0.93 27.06
CA GLY A 435 -2.44 -2.06 27.70
C GLY A 435 -3.40 -2.87 28.57
N TYR A 436 -2.93 -3.27 29.74
CA TYR A 436 -3.73 -4.10 30.65
C TYR A 436 -4.83 -3.38 31.42
N ALA A 437 -4.88 -2.06 31.39
CA ALA A 437 -5.88 -1.30 32.14
C ALA A 437 -7.30 -1.59 31.66
N ALA A 438 -7.47 -1.80 30.36
CA ALA A 438 -8.75 -2.15 29.79
C ALA A 438 -9.15 -3.60 30.10
N ASP A 439 -8.21 -4.55 30.03
CA ASP A 439 -8.43 -5.93 30.46
C ASP A 439 -8.88 -6.00 31.93
N ASP A 440 -8.29 -5.18 32.80
CA ASP A 440 -8.67 -5.09 34.20
C ASP A 440 -10.08 -4.51 34.38
N ALA A 441 -10.50 -3.58 33.53
CA ALA A 441 -11.84 -3.04 33.55
C ALA A 441 -12.89 -4.07 33.05
N GLU A 442 -12.57 -4.80 31.99
CA GLU A 442 -13.44 -5.85 31.46
C GLU A 442 -13.51 -7.08 32.36
N TYR A 443 -12.38 -7.45 32.98
CA TYR A 443 -12.30 -8.60 33.90
C TYR A 443 -11.79 -8.22 35.29
N PRO A 444 -12.54 -7.44 36.08
CA PRO A 444 -12.06 -6.85 37.33
C PRO A 444 -11.72 -7.90 38.41
N ASN A 445 -12.18 -9.13 38.25
CA ASN A 445 -11.93 -10.23 39.18
C ASN A 445 -10.96 -11.28 38.63
N LYS A 446 -10.27 -10.99 37.50
CA LYS A 446 -9.32 -11.96 36.97
C LYS A 446 -8.19 -12.21 37.96
N VAL A 447 -7.70 -13.45 37.99
CA VAL A 447 -6.58 -13.88 38.82
C VAL A 447 -5.44 -14.29 37.91
N VAL A 448 -4.25 -13.74 38.17
CA VAL A 448 -3.03 -14.08 37.44
C VAL A 448 -2.18 -15.02 38.30
N ASP A 449 -1.88 -16.19 37.79
CA ASP A 449 -0.96 -17.14 38.41
C ASP A 449 0.49 -16.70 38.21
N VAL A 450 1.20 -16.52 39.32
CA VAL A 450 2.62 -16.17 39.33
C VAL A 450 3.45 -17.46 39.48
N PHE A 451 4.45 -17.67 38.65
CA PHE A 451 5.37 -18.81 38.79
C PHE A 451 6.25 -18.62 40.04
N PRO A 452 6.08 -19.46 41.08
CA PRO A 452 6.69 -19.21 42.41
C PRO A 452 8.23 -19.38 42.42
N PHE A 453 8.81 -19.93 41.38
CA PHE A 453 10.25 -20.20 41.26
C PHE A 453 10.98 -19.24 40.31
N SER A 454 10.34 -18.19 39.81
CA SER A 454 11.04 -17.15 39.05
C SER A 454 11.84 -16.25 40.01
N GLU A 455 12.98 -15.72 39.58
CA GLU A 455 13.80 -14.78 40.37
C GLU A 455 12.97 -13.56 40.79
N ALA A 456 12.17 -13.01 39.90
CA ALA A 456 11.26 -11.90 40.17
C ALA A 456 10.26 -12.20 41.29
N THR A 457 9.83 -13.44 41.41
CA THR A 457 8.92 -13.87 42.46
C THR A 457 9.64 -14.07 43.81
N VAL A 458 10.90 -14.56 43.76
CA VAL A 458 11.71 -14.78 44.97
C VAL A 458 12.14 -13.48 45.61
N GLU A 459 12.43 -12.47 44.86
CA GLU A 459 12.77 -11.12 45.35
C GLU A 459 11.55 -10.36 45.84
N SER A 460 10.33 -10.78 45.50
CA SER A 460 9.10 -10.18 45.99
C SER A 460 8.89 -10.49 47.48
N ALA A 461 8.76 -9.46 48.28
CA ALA A 461 8.49 -9.62 49.73
C ALA A 461 7.13 -10.28 50.03
N ASP A 462 6.29 -10.47 49.05
CA ASP A 462 4.94 -10.98 49.15
C ASP A 462 4.69 -12.23 48.31
N LEU A 463 5.37 -13.31 48.63
CA LEU A 463 5.23 -14.62 47.96
C LEU A 463 3.81 -15.22 48.07
N ASN A 464 2.99 -14.71 48.96
CA ASN A 464 1.60 -15.18 49.15
C ASN A 464 0.58 -14.34 48.39
N ARG A 465 1.01 -13.34 47.67
CA ARG A 465 0.11 -12.48 46.91
C ARG A 465 -0.50 -13.22 45.74
N ARG A 466 -1.77 -13.58 45.91
CA ARG A 466 -2.60 -14.16 44.83
C ARG A 466 -3.48 -13.06 44.26
N GLY A 467 -3.82 -13.20 43.00
CA GLY A 467 -4.68 -12.25 42.30
C GLY A 467 -4.04 -10.89 42.06
N ALA A 468 -2.71 -10.85 41.93
CA ALA A 468 -2.03 -9.64 41.46
C ALA A 468 -2.49 -9.33 40.05
N ARG A 469 -2.93 -8.10 39.80
CA ARG A 469 -3.30 -7.68 38.46
C ARG A 469 -2.04 -7.50 37.61
N MET A 470 -2.16 -7.76 36.31
CA MET A 470 -1.03 -7.63 35.38
C MET A 470 -0.50 -6.19 35.32
N ALA A 471 -1.38 -5.21 35.43
CA ALA A 471 -1.01 -3.79 35.52
C ALA A 471 -0.15 -3.45 36.76
N ASP A 472 -0.34 -4.18 37.86
CA ASP A 472 0.44 -3.96 39.09
C ASP A 472 1.79 -4.66 39.07
N GLN A 473 1.91 -5.78 38.35
CA GLN A 473 3.14 -6.59 38.28
C GLN A 473 3.37 -7.20 36.87
N PRO A 474 3.53 -6.37 35.86
CA PRO A 474 3.57 -6.85 34.48
C PRO A 474 4.79 -7.73 34.16
N ASP A 475 5.93 -7.43 34.76
CA ASP A 475 7.17 -8.17 34.48
C ASP A 475 7.16 -9.60 35.08
N ILE A 476 6.45 -9.79 36.18
CA ILE A 476 6.25 -11.10 36.78
C ILE A 476 5.19 -11.90 36.01
N SER A 477 4.12 -11.23 35.61
CA SER A 477 2.98 -11.87 34.95
C SER A 477 3.25 -12.18 33.47
N LEU A 478 4.16 -11.43 32.83
CA LEU A 478 4.49 -11.56 31.42
C LEU A 478 5.99 -11.74 31.19
N PRO A 479 6.50 -12.98 31.26
CA PRO A 479 7.91 -13.27 31.01
C PRO A 479 8.41 -12.78 29.64
N ALA A 480 7.55 -12.77 28.63
CA ALA A 480 7.88 -12.23 27.32
C ALA A 480 8.21 -10.72 27.37
N ARG A 481 7.50 -9.97 28.18
CA ARG A 481 7.79 -8.54 28.39
C ARG A 481 9.08 -8.33 29.15
N ALA A 482 9.30 -9.06 30.23
CA ALA A 482 10.56 -9.03 30.99
C ALA A 482 11.78 -9.37 30.10
N ALA A 483 11.56 -10.24 29.11
CA ALA A 483 12.55 -10.55 28.08
C ALA A 483 12.71 -9.47 26.98
N GLY A 484 11.96 -8.34 27.08
CA GLY A 484 12.03 -7.25 26.10
C GLY A 484 11.30 -7.53 24.78
N ASN A 485 10.29 -8.38 24.78
CA ASN A 485 9.49 -8.62 23.60
C ASN A 485 8.60 -7.40 23.30
N LEU A 486 8.89 -6.70 22.20
CA LEU A 486 8.19 -5.48 21.79
C LEU A 486 6.76 -5.71 21.27
N ILE A 487 6.39 -6.94 20.99
CA ILE A 487 5.00 -7.28 20.60
C ILE A 487 4.07 -7.19 21.81
N VAL A 488 4.58 -7.46 23.00
CA VAL A 488 3.77 -7.43 24.22
C VAL A 488 3.48 -5.99 24.62
N PRO A 489 2.21 -5.60 24.80
CA PRO A 489 1.83 -4.25 25.23
C PRO A 489 2.51 -3.84 26.54
N THR A 490 2.92 -2.61 26.65
CA THR A 490 3.64 -2.12 27.84
C THR A 490 2.74 -1.67 28.97
N GLY A 491 1.50 -1.34 28.68
CA GLY A 491 0.41 -1.13 29.66
C GLY A 491 0.54 0.03 30.64
N SER A 492 1.68 0.67 30.68
CA SER A 492 1.92 1.76 31.63
C SER A 492 2.35 3.03 30.94
N ASP A 493 2.60 2.96 29.65
CA ASP A 493 3.20 4.09 28.98
C ASP A 493 2.13 4.88 28.26
N GLU A 494 2.16 6.05 28.55
CA GLU A 494 1.56 7.17 27.94
C GLU A 494 1.66 7.17 26.38
N SER A 495 2.23 6.14 25.77
CA SER A 495 2.46 6.08 24.33
C SER A 495 2.13 4.70 23.72
N GLY A 496 1.12 4.66 22.85
CA GLY A 496 0.85 3.52 21.95
C GLY A 496 1.72 3.48 20.70
N GLY A 497 2.71 4.38 20.58
CA GLY A 497 3.54 4.51 19.39
C GLY A 497 4.66 3.49 19.31
N THR A 498 4.94 3.02 18.09
CA THR A 498 5.99 2.06 17.78
C THR A 498 6.73 2.44 16.49
N ALA A 499 8.05 2.31 16.51
CA ALA A 499 8.89 2.48 15.33
C ALA A 499 9.19 1.12 14.69
N LEU A 500 8.89 1.00 13.40
CA LEU A 500 9.22 -0.17 12.59
C LEU A 500 10.00 0.24 11.35
N HIS A 501 10.57 -0.72 10.67
CA HIS A 501 11.02 -0.59 9.29
C HIS A 501 10.41 -1.70 8.44
N ALA A 502 10.30 -1.45 7.14
CA ALA A 502 9.85 -2.45 6.19
C ALA A 502 10.65 -2.36 4.89
N ALA A 503 10.85 -3.51 4.25
CA ALA A 503 11.58 -3.68 3.00
C ALA A 503 10.80 -4.57 2.02
N GLY A 504 9.49 -4.37 1.96
CA GLY A 504 8.52 -5.08 1.13
C GLY A 504 7.38 -5.70 1.94
N PRO A 505 6.36 -6.25 1.26
CA PRO A 505 5.25 -6.95 1.92
C PRO A 505 5.75 -8.07 2.84
N ARG A 506 5.19 -8.17 4.05
CA ARG A 506 5.53 -9.16 5.10
C ARG A 506 6.88 -8.96 5.79
N THR A 507 7.52 -7.83 5.63
CA THR A 507 8.85 -7.57 6.22
C THR A 507 8.84 -6.57 7.36
N ALA A 508 7.65 -6.05 7.74
CA ALA A 508 7.54 -5.12 8.86
C ALA A 508 8.21 -5.70 10.11
N THR A 509 9.16 -4.97 10.66
CA THR A 509 9.99 -5.40 11.78
C THR A 509 10.13 -4.26 12.77
N PHE A 510 9.91 -4.53 14.05
CA PHE A 510 10.15 -3.57 15.12
C PHE A 510 11.62 -3.16 15.14
N ARG A 511 11.87 -1.86 15.28
CA ARG A 511 13.22 -1.38 15.54
C ARG A 511 13.67 -1.84 16.93
N VAL A 512 14.97 -1.93 17.14
CA VAL A 512 15.53 -2.30 18.44
C VAL A 512 15.07 -1.32 19.55
N PRO A 513 15.06 -1.72 20.82
CA PRO A 513 14.51 -0.88 21.90
C PRO A 513 15.07 0.55 21.96
N GLN A 514 16.37 0.72 21.67
CA GLN A 514 17.03 2.03 21.67
C GLN A 514 16.52 2.96 20.55
N SER A 515 15.99 2.37 19.48
CA SER A 515 15.45 3.08 18.31
C SER A 515 13.92 3.26 18.37
N GLN A 516 13.28 2.90 19.49
CA GLN A 516 11.85 3.13 19.72
C GLN A 516 11.62 4.59 20.16
N ILE A 517 11.82 5.51 19.21
CA ILE A 517 11.76 6.97 19.42
C ILE A 517 10.45 7.61 18.99
N VAL A 518 9.53 6.83 18.42
CA VAL A 518 8.17 7.28 18.07
C VAL A 518 7.31 7.28 19.32
N ARG A 519 6.61 8.37 19.55
CA ARG A 519 5.57 8.48 20.57
C ARG A 519 4.25 8.74 19.88
N ALA A 520 3.18 8.10 20.34
CA ALA A 520 1.85 8.33 19.80
C ALA A 520 0.78 8.18 20.88
N ARG A 521 -0.25 9.01 20.76
CA ARG A 521 -1.42 8.98 21.62
C ARG A 521 -2.67 9.20 20.80
N GLY A 522 -3.67 8.35 20.98
CA GLY A 522 -4.97 8.43 20.36
C GLY A 522 -6.06 8.77 21.35
N ASP A 523 -7.03 9.55 20.94
CA ASP A 523 -8.26 9.85 21.63
C ASP A 523 -9.45 9.59 20.70
N TRP A 524 -10.45 8.87 21.22
CA TRP A 524 -11.69 8.63 20.49
C TRP A 524 -12.83 9.40 21.13
N SER A 525 -13.49 10.21 20.34
CA SER A 525 -14.65 10.97 20.78
C SER A 525 -15.62 11.20 19.62
N ASP A 526 -16.91 11.15 19.92
CA ASP A 526 -17.99 11.45 18.98
C ASP A 526 -17.89 10.72 17.63
N GLY A 527 -17.53 9.42 17.64
CA GLY A 527 -17.43 8.60 16.43
C GLY A 527 -16.19 8.93 15.60
N ARG A 528 -15.10 9.35 16.23
CA ARG A 528 -13.89 9.77 15.53
C ARG A 528 -12.63 9.51 16.38
N TRP A 529 -11.62 8.94 15.75
CA TRP A 529 -10.27 8.89 16.27
C TRP A 529 -9.47 10.15 15.93
N SER A 530 -8.64 10.58 16.88
CA SER A 530 -7.61 11.59 16.70
C SER A 530 -6.31 11.08 17.32
N VAL A 531 -5.32 10.78 16.49
CA VAL A 531 -4.03 10.23 16.93
C VAL A 531 -2.92 11.22 16.62
N VAL A 532 -2.14 11.58 17.62
CA VAL A 532 -0.96 12.42 17.47
C VAL A 532 0.29 11.55 17.61
N MET A 533 1.12 11.55 16.58
CA MET A 533 2.42 10.85 16.53
C MET A 533 3.55 11.86 16.51
N THR A 534 4.57 11.65 17.34
CA THR A 534 5.73 12.53 17.44
C THR A 534 7.04 11.75 17.36
N ARG A 535 8.07 12.39 16.81
CA ARG A 535 9.45 11.87 16.81
C ARG A 535 10.43 13.04 16.64
N PRO A 536 11.68 12.94 17.17
CA PRO A 536 12.74 13.88 16.82
C PRO A 536 12.95 13.96 15.29
N LEU A 537 13.20 15.16 14.77
CA LEU A 537 13.55 15.38 13.35
C LEU A 537 14.88 14.72 13.00
N SER A 538 15.89 14.97 13.85
CA SER A 538 17.19 14.32 13.75
C SER A 538 17.20 12.98 14.51
N ILE A 539 17.96 12.04 14.02
CA ILE A 539 18.16 10.72 14.62
C ILE A 539 19.64 10.45 14.78
N GLU A 540 20.03 9.70 15.82
CA GLU A 540 21.44 9.43 16.12
C GLU A 540 22.08 8.46 15.11
N SER A 541 21.30 7.51 14.61
CA SER A 541 21.76 6.51 13.67
C SER A 541 20.82 6.38 12.46
N PRO A 542 21.33 6.20 11.25
CA PRO A 542 20.51 5.88 10.07
C PRO A 542 19.64 4.61 10.22
N THR A 543 20.00 3.74 11.17
CA THR A 543 19.20 2.55 11.49
C THR A 543 17.93 2.87 12.27
N ASP A 544 17.81 4.09 12.82
CA ASP A 544 16.68 4.50 13.65
C ASP A 544 15.51 5.08 12.84
N GLY A 545 15.72 5.32 11.56
CA GLY A 545 14.70 5.85 10.65
C GLY A 545 15.32 6.75 9.59
N ILE A 546 14.49 7.59 8.97
CA ILE A 546 14.94 8.62 8.05
C ILE A 546 15.14 9.96 8.78
N VAL A 547 16.16 10.72 8.41
CA VAL A 547 16.37 12.08 8.89
C VAL A 547 15.38 13.01 8.17
N LEU A 548 14.65 13.80 8.94
CA LEU A 548 13.85 14.91 8.45
C LEU A 548 14.51 16.22 8.88
N GLU A 549 14.54 17.21 8.01
CA GLU A 549 15.21 18.48 8.23
C GLU A 549 14.28 19.63 7.90
N PRO A 550 14.30 20.76 8.64
CA PRO A 550 13.66 21.99 8.18
C PRO A 550 14.10 22.35 6.76
N GLY A 551 13.16 22.76 5.91
CA GLY A 551 13.36 22.94 4.46
C GLY A 551 13.41 21.65 3.64
N GLY A 552 13.41 20.47 4.27
CA GLY A 552 13.53 19.17 3.62
C GLY A 552 12.21 18.66 3.03
N ARG A 553 12.34 17.62 2.20
CA ARG A 553 11.21 16.90 1.60
C ARG A 553 11.36 15.40 1.77
N ALA A 554 10.22 14.72 1.88
CA ALA A 554 10.12 13.27 1.91
C ALA A 554 8.79 12.84 1.27
N SER A 555 8.63 11.55 1.00
CA SER A 555 7.34 10.96 0.68
C SER A 555 6.73 10.35 1.94
N VAL A 556 5.42 10.51 2.12
CA VAL A 556 4.66 9.94 3.23
C VAL A 556 3.42 9.24 2.73
N ALA A 557 3.10 8.07 3.27
CA ALA A 557 1.82 7.40 3.03
C ALA A 557 1.23 6.94 4.37
N PHE A 558 -0.09 6.69 4.39
CA PHE A 558 -0.82 6.41 5.61
C PHE A 558 -1.61 5.12 5.48
N ALA A 559 -1.84 4.47 6.61
CA ALA A 559 -2.69 3.29 6.71
C ALA A 559 -3.58 3.38 7.95
N VAL A 560 -4.82 2.89 7.84
CA VAL A 560 -5.81 2.83 8.92
C VAL A 560 -6.33 1.41 9.03
N TRP A 561 -6.41 0.89 10.24
CA TRP A 561 -7.07 -0.36 10.61
C TRP A 561 -8.30 -0.05 11.45
N ASP A 562 -9.38 -0.73 11.17
CA ASP A 562 -10.67 -0.62 11.85
C ASP A 562 -10.99 -1.99 12.47
N GLY A 563 -10.89 -2.08 13.78
CA GLY A 563 -11.02 -3.31 14.55
C GLY A 563 -12.41 -3.92 14.45
N SER A 564 -13.45 -3.08 14.42
CA SER A 564 -14.85 -3.51 14.30
C SER A 564 -15.12 -4.26 13.00
N HIS A 565 -14.35 -3.98 11.95
CA HIS A 565 -14.42 -4.61 10.63
C HIS A 565 -13.35 -5.68 10.42
N HIS A 566 -12.72 -6.13 11.50
CA HIS A 566 -11.70 -7.19 11.48
C HIS A 566 -10.45 -6.85 10.66
N ASP A 567 -10.13 -5.58 10.50
CA ASP A 567 -8.88 -5.16 9.89
C ASP A 567 -7.70 -5.61 10.74
N ARG A 568 -6.68 -6.16 10.10
CA ARG A 568 -5.46 -6.67 10.74
C ARG A 568 -4.35 -6.91 9.75
N ASN A 569 -3.10 -6.74 10.13
CA ASN A 569 -1.95 -7.03 9.28
C ASN A 569 -2.02 -6.31 7.92
N GLY A 570 -2.23 -7.08 6.85
CA GLY A 570 -2.38 -6.56 5.49
C GLY A 570 -3.81 -6.13 5.11
N GLN A 571 -4.81 -6.45 5.91
CA GLN A 571 -6.19 -5.97 5.75
C GLN A 571 -6.31 -4.62 6.44
N LYS A 572 -6.33 -3.55 5.66
CA LYS A 572 -6.31 -2.15 6.09
C LYS A 572 -6.71 -1.23 4.95
N SER A 573 -7.01 0.00 5.25
CA SER A 573 -7.16 1.07 4.26
C SER A 573 -5.85 1.84 4.12
N VAL A 574 -5.40 2.14 2.89
CA VAL A 574 -4.12 2.81 2.62
C VAL A 574 -4.30 4.02 1.70
N THR A 575 -3.41 4.99 1.82
CA THR A 575 -3.28 6.09 0.86
C THR A 575 -2.25 5.74 -0.22
N ILE A 576 -2.18 6.52 -1.29
CA ILE A 576 -0.98 6.57 -2.14
C ILE A 576 0.08 7.46 -1.47
N TRP A 577 1.32 7.48 -2.01
CA TRP A 577 2.35 8.41 -1.61
C TRP A 577 1.88 9.86 -1.73
N GLN A 578 2.12 10.65 -0.69
CA GLN A 578 1.92 12.08 -0.60
C GLN A 578 3.28 12.77 -0.48
N ASP A 579 3.37 14.04 -0.86
CA ASP A 579 4.57 14.84 -0.64
C ASP A 579 4.57 15.36 0.81
N LEU A 580 5.64 15.13 1.54
CA LEU A 580 5.89 15.78 2.83
C LEU A 580 6.89 16.92 2.63
N GLN A 581 6.52 18.11 3.03
CA GLN A 581 7.39 19.28 3.07
C GLN A 581 7.53 19.74 4.52
N VAL A 582 8.76 19.82 5.01
CA VAL A 582 9.05 20.39 6.33
C VAL A 582 9.41 21.85 6.14
N GLU A 583 8.68 22.79 6.75
CA GLU A 583 9.00 24.22 6.67
C GLU A 583 10.38 24.55 7.25
N GLU A 584 10.99 25.71 6.85
CA GLU A 584 12.27 26.17 7.37
C GLU A 584 12.22 26.71 8.81
#